data_aacf4d44d08f7ec4f5f90f89951f00fb
#
_entry.id   aacf4d44d08f7ec4f5f90f89951f00fb
#
_cell.length_a   1.000
_cell.length_b   1.000
_cell.length_c   1.000
_cell.angle_alpha   90.00
_cell.angle_beta   90.00
_cell.angle_gamma   90.00
#
_symmetry.space_group_name_H-M   'P 1'
#
loop_
_entity.id
_entity.type
_entity.pdbx_description
1 polymer ?
#
loop_
_entity_poly.entity_id
_entity_poly.type
_entity_poly.pdbx_seq_one_letter_code
_entity_poly.pdbx_strand_id
1 'polypeptide(L)'
;MSIIGIAGSSGSGKSSVAAEILKSLNLPGAVILVMQNAIAHRDEYDFDSPDAIDFDILVETLYNLKLGRKVEIPIYSFTKHQREAQTDSLYPPPVLILEGILAFTDLRILGMLDLKIFVEADMDVCLGRRIARDVQERGRTIESVLKQWFKFVKPSYSRYVEPQRQISDIIIPRGIENKTAIDMVVKHIQRALTQVAQHPISGQNADLRRRLSH
;
A
#
# COMPACT_ATOMS: atom_id res chain seq x y z
N MET A 1 9.70 -9.10 11.55
CA MET A 1 9.21 -8.06 10.61
C MET A 1 7.69 -8.09 10.61
N SER A 2 7.05 -6.94 10.78
CA SER A 2 5.60 -6.80 10.67
C SER A 2 5.24 -6.11 9.35
N ILE A 3 4.17 -6.58 8.67
CA ILE A 3 3.68 -6.00 7.42
C ILE A 3 2.28 -5.43 7.63
N ILE A 4 2.14 -4.12 7.42
CA ILE A 4 0.89 -3.39 7.56
C ILE A 4 0.40 -3.01 6.18
N GLY A 5 -0.78 -3.45 5.80
CA GLY A 5 -1.41 -3.06 4.55
C GLY A 5 -2.26 -1.81 4.70
N ILE A 6 -2.13 -0.85 3.78
CA ILE A 6 -2.98 0.35 3.72
C ILE A 6 -3.61 0.44 2.33
N ALA A 7 -4.92 0.25 2.27
CA ALA A 7 -5.73 0.38 1.07
C ALA A 7 -6.64 1.63 1.11
N GLY A 8 -7.23 1.96 -0.01
CA GLY A 8 -8.19 3.08 -0.14
C GLY A 8 -8.16 3.69 -1.53
N SER A 9 -9.12 4.56 -1.85
CA SER A 9 -9.23 5.22 -3.15
C SER A 9 -8.03 6.09 -3.48
N SER A 10 -7.79 6.32 -4.77
CA SER A 10 -6.89 7.38 -5.21
C SER A 10 -7.42 8.73 -4.69
N GLY A 11 -6.58 9.48 -3.96
CA GLY A 11 -6.99 10.74 -3.32
C GLY A 11 -7.62 10.60 -1.93
N SER A 12 -7.80 9.38 -1.38
CA SER A 12 -8.31 9.19 -0.02
C SER A 12 -7.37 9.68 1.08
N GLY A 13 -6.08 9.85 0.77
CA GLY A 13 -5.04 10.25 1.73
C GLY A 13 -4.29 9.09 2.37
N LYS A 14 -4.37 7.86 1.81
CA LYS A 14 -3.66 6.69 2.32
C LYS A 14 -2.14 6.88 2.43
N SER A 15 -1.49 7.51 1.44
CA SER A 15 -0.05 7.80 1.49
C SER A 15 0.30 8.77 2.63
N SER A 16 -0.55 9.78 2.88
CA SER A 16 -0.36 10.72 4.01
C SER A 16 -0.56 10.03 5.35
N VAL A 17 -1.53 9.11 5.45
CA VAL A 17 -1.75 8.28 6.65
C VAL A 17 -0.56 7.36 6.88
N ALA A 18 -0.06 6.68 5.84
CA ALA A 18 1.12 5.83 5.91
C ALA A 18 2.35 6.61 6.42
N ALA A 19 2.60 7.79 5.85
CA ALA A 19 3.70 8.66 6.26
C ALA A 19 3.56 9.14 7.72
N GLU A 20 2.35 9.49 8.16
CA GLU A 20 2.11 9.93 9.54
C GLU A 20 2.27 8.77 10.54
N ILE A 21 1.80 7.58 10.21
CA ILE A 21 2.03 6.37 11.02
C ILE A 21 3.54 6.12 11.14
N LEU A 22 4.28 6.10 10.02
CA LEU A 22 5.71 5.87 10.00
C LEU A 22 6.47 6.89 10.87
N LYS A 23 6.14 8.18 10.70
CA LYS A 23 6.70 9.28 11.48
C LYS A 23 6.42 9.13 12.98
N SER A 24 5.18 8.79 13.33
CA SER A 24 4.75 8.66 14.74
C SER A 24 5.30 7.41 15.40
N LEU A 25 5.57 6.34 14.66
CA LEU A 25 6.27 5.16 15.16
C LEU A 25 7.69 5.50 15.59
N ASN A 26 8.34 6.46 14.92
CA ASN A 26 9.73 6.86 15.15
C ASN A 26 10.68 5.66 15.28
N LEU A 27 10.50 4.67 14.41
CA LEU A 27 11.21 3.40 14.44
C LEU A 27 12.28 3.39 13.33
N PRO A 28 13.59 3.37 13.69
CA PRO A 28 14.65 3.28 12.70
C PRO A 28 14.49 2.06 11.79
N GLY A 29 14.65 2.27 10.48
CA GLY A 29 14.56 1.21 9.48
C GLY A 29 13.14 0.79 9.09
N ALA A 30 12.07 1.38 9.66
CA ALA A 30 10.72 1.18 9.15
C ALA A 30 10.55 1.84 7.78
N VAL A 31 9.82 1.21 6.85
CA VAL A 31 9.71 1.67 5.46
C VAL A 31 8.29 1.61 4.94
N ILE A 32 8.00 2.45 3.94
CA ILE A 32 6.78 2.38 3.12
C ILE A 32 7.15 1.81 1.75
N LEU A 33 6.47 0.73 1.38
CA LEU A 33 6.52 0.17 0.04
C LEU A 33 5.23 0.53 -0.70
N VAL A 34 5.34 1.38 -1.71
CA VAL A 34 4.20 1.77 -2.54
C VAL A 34 4.03 0.74 -3.66
N MET A 35 2.83 0.20 -3.81
CA MET A 35 2.50 -0.67 -4.94
C MET A 35 2.58 0.13 -6.25
N GLN A 36 3.39 -0.36 -7.16
CA GLN A 36 3.67 0.31 -8.43
C GLN A 36 3.10 -0.50 -9.60
N ASN A 37 2.68 0.21 -10.64
CA ASN A 37 2.20 -0.42 -11.85
C ASN A 37 3.35 -1.10 -12.61
N ALA A 38 3.07 -2.29 -13.16
CA ALA A 38 4.03 -3.06 -13.95
C ALA A 38 4.22 -2.52 -15.36
N ILE A 39 3.25 -1.75 -15.87
CA ILE A 39 3.14 -1.35 -17.27
C ILE A 39 3.49 0.12 -17.45
N ALA A 40 4.33 0.42 -18.46
CA ALA A 40 4.63 1.78 -18.88
C ALA A 40 3.45 2.40 -19.66
N HIS A 41 3.37 3.70 -19.60
CA HIS A 41 2.32 4.58 -20.12
C HIS A 41 1.63 4.14 -21.43
N ARG A 42 0.31 3.97 -21.33
CA ARG A 42 -0.61 4.09 -22.47
C ARG A 42 -1.80 4.92 -21.98
N ASP A 43 -2.12 6.02 -22.66
CA ASP A 43 -3.20 6.95 -22.30
C ASP A 43 -4.59 6.29 -22.16
N GLU A 44 -4.74 5.07 -22.65
CA GLU A 44 -5.98 4.30 -22.64
C GLU A 44 -5.94 3.07 -21.71
N TYR A 45 -4.87 2.90 -20.90
CA TYR A 45 -4.76 1.75 -20.02
C TYR A 45 -5.39 2.02 -18.65
N ASP A 46 -6.09 1.01 -18.10
CA ASP A 46 -6.66 1.06 -16.75
C ASP A 46 -5.60 0.72 -15.69
N PHE A 47 -4.95 1.75 -15.16
CA PHE A 47 -3.96 1.61 -14.09
C PHE A 47 -4.58 1.32 -12.71
N ASP A 48 -5.90 1.39 -12.60
CA ASP A 48 -6.64 1.12 -11.37
C ASP A 48 -7.19 -0.34 -11.35
N SER A 49 -6.89 -1.14 -12.39
CA SER A 49 -7.19 -2.58 -12.48
C SER A 49 -6.08 -3.44 -11.85
N PRO A 50 -6.41 -4.63 -11.28
CA PRO A 50 -5.42 -5.62 -10.83
C PRO A 50 -4.39 -6.01 -11.89
N ASP A 51 -4.77 -6.04 -13.17
CA ASP A 51 -3.89 -6.38 -14.29
C ASP A 51 -2.72 -5.39 -14.46
N ALA A 52 -2.81 -4.21 -13.83
CA ALA A 52 -1.74 -3.22 -13.85
C ALA A 52 -0.61 -3.52 -12.86
N ILE A 53 -0.82 -4.44 -11.93
CA ILE A 53 0.14 -4.77 -10.86
C ILE A 53 0.79 -6.12 -11.12
N ASP A 54 2.09 -6.19 -10.96
CA ASP A 54 2.83 -7.45 -10.94
C ASP A 54 2.81 -8.03 -9.52
N PHE A 55 1.74 -8.76 -9.22
CA PHE A 55 1.57 -9.36 -7.89
C PHE A 55 2.60 -10.46 -7.61
N ASP A 56 3.08 -11.18 -8.61
CA ASP A 56 4.06 -12.26 -8.40
C ASP A 56 5.39 -11.72 -7.89
N ILE A 57 5.89 -10.64 -8.50
CA ILE A 57 7.10 -9.96 -8.01
C ILE A 57 6.88 -9.39 -6.61
N LEU A 58 5.71 -8.81 -6.35
CA LEU A 58 5.41 -8.23 -5.04
C LEU A 58 5.32 -9.32 -3.96
N VAL A 59 4.66 -10.43 -4.24
CA VAL A 59 4.57 -11.60 -3.34
C VAL A 59 5.97 -12.14 -3.03
N GLU A 60 6.80 -12.36 -4.06
CA GLU A 60 8.19 -12.83 -3.89
C GLU A 60 9.01 -11.86 -3.04
N THR A 61 8.87 -10.56 -3.30
CA THR A 61 9.55 -9.49 -2.53
C THR A 61 9.18 -9.56 -1.05
N LEU A 62 7.88 -9.56 -0.73
CA LEU A 62 7.41 -9.62 0.64
C LEU A 62 7.79 -10.91 1.35
N TYR A 63 7.73 -12.03 0.64
CA TYR A 63 8.13 -13.33 1.16
C TYR A 63 9.61 -13.38 1.52
N ASN A 64 10.50 -12.93 0.62
CA ASN A 64 11.93 -12.87 0.88
C ASN A 64 12.27 -11.95 2.06
N LEU A 65 11.62 -10.79 2.18
CA LEU A 65 11.77 -9.90 3.34
C LEU A 65 11.33 -10.59 4.64
N LYS A 66 10.22 -11.33 4.65
CA LYS A 66 9.78 -12.11 5.82
C LYS A 66 10.75 -13.21 6.21
N LEU A 67 11.49 -13.75 5.24
CA LEU A 67 12.57 -14.74 5.50
C LEU A 67 13.89 -14.09 5.97
N GLY A 68 13.92 -12.79 6.16
CA GLY A 68 15.14 -12.09 6.57
C GLY A 68 16.13 -11.83 5.43
N ARG A 69 15.70 -11.94 4.17
CA ARG A 69 16.55 -11.78 3.00
C ARG A 69 16.49 -10.35 2.46
N LYS A 70 17.62 -9.83 2.00
CA LYS A 70 17.69 -8.61 1.20
C LYS A 70 16.98 -8.81 -0.14
N VAL A 71 16.26 -7.79 -0.61
CA VAL A 71 15.61 -7.76 -1.92
C VAL A 71 16.00 -6.51 -2.70
N GLU A 72 15.89 -6.57 -4.03
CA GLU A 72 16.07 -5.43 -4.92
C GLU A 72 14.69 -4.94 -5.36
N ILE A 73 14.38 -3.68 -5.07
CA ILE A 73 13.10 -3.05 -5.43
C ILE A 73 13.29 -2.18 -6.65
N PRO A 74 12.49 -2.35 -7.72
CA PRO A 74 12.53 -1.45 -8.86
C PRO A 74 12.20 -0.01 -8.46
N ILE A 75 12.98 0.96 -8.92
CA ILE A 75 12.65 2.38 -8.77
C ILE A 75 11.66 2.74 -9.86
N TYR A 76 10.57 3.41 -9.47
CA TYR A 76 9.56 3.89 -10.40
C TYR A 76 9.65 5.41 -10.57
N SER A 77 9.80 5.85 -11.81
CA SER A 77 9.75 7.27 -12.16
C SER A 77 8.32 7.70 -12.47
N PHE A 78 7.72 8.49 -11.59
CA PHE A 78 6.38 9.06 -11.83
C PHE A 78 6.34 10.06 -12.98
N THR A 79 7.46 10.72 -13.28
CA THR A 79 7.58 11.65 -14.41
C THR A 79 7.69 10.96 -15.75
N LYS A 80 8.39 9.81 -15.79
CA LYS A 80 8.55 8.99 -16.98
C LYS A 80 7.48 7.89 -17.10
N HIS A 81 6.68 7.69 -16.04
CA HIS A 81 5.68 6.63 -15.93
C HIS A 81 6.20 5.22 -16.25
N GLN A 82 7.43 4.92 -15.84
CA GLN A 82 8.06 3.63 -16.07
C GLN A 82 9.00 3.25 -14.93
N ARG A 83 9.29 1.94 -14.82
CA ARG A 83 10.37 1.45 -13.96
C ARG A 83 11.72 1.92 -14.52
N GLU A 84 12.59 2.38 -13.65
CA GLU A 84 13.98 2.68 -14.01
C GLU A 84 14.81 1.38 -14.07
N ALA A 85 15.95 1.45 -14.77
CA ALA A 85 16.88 0.32 -14.83
C ALA A 85 17.61 0.08 -13.48
N GLN A 86 17.57 1.08 -12.60
CA GLN A 86 18.17 1.01 -11.27
C GLN A 86 17.20 0.38 -10.28
N THR A 87 17.74 -0.36 -9.32
CA THR A 87 17.01 -0.94 -8.20
C THR A 87 17.57 -0.38 -6.89
N ASP A 88 16.70 -0.27 -5.89
CA ASP A 88 17.11 0.02 -4.52
C ASP A 88 17.15 -1.27 -3.70
N SER A 89 18.23 -1.43 -2.91
CA SER A 89 18.36 -2.55 -1.99
C SER A 89 17.55 -2.32 -0.72
N LEU A 90 16.59 -3.19 -0.46
CA LEU A 90 15.86 -3.19 0.81
C LEU A 90 16.25 -4.37 1.68
N TYR A 91 16.72 -4.07 2.87
CA TYR A 91 16.93 -5.04 3.94
C TYR A 91 15.64 -5.22 4.74
N PRO A 92 15.41 -6.38 5.37
CA PRO A 92 14.21 -6.64 6.15
C PRO A 92 13.96 -5.56 7.22
N PRO A 93 12.93 -4.74 7.09
CA PRO A 93 12.63 -3.69 8.07
C PRO A 93 11.91 -4.28 9.28
N PRO A 94 11.98 -3.66 10.47
CA PRO A 94 11.16 -4.08 11.60
C PRO A 94 9.66 -3.93 11.30
N VAL A 95 9.28 -2.88 10.57
CA VAL A 95 7.92 -2.61 10.07
C VAL A 95 7.99 -2.23 8.60
N LEU A 96 7.17 -2.88 7.79
CA LEU A 96 6.91 -2.51 6.39
C LEU A 96 5.45 -2.10 6.24
N ILE A 97 5.20 -0.91 5.72
CA ILE A 97 3.87 -0.46 5.33
C ILE A 97 3.73 -0.67 3.83
N LEU A 98 2.88 -1.61 3.43
CA LEU A 98 2.49 -1.80 2.02
C LEU A 98 1.31 -0.89 1.71
N GLU A 99 1.48 0.08 0.82
CA GLU A 99 0.44 1.03 0.46
C GLU A 99 0.06 0.92 -1.00
N GLY A 100 -1.25 0.85 -1.26
CA GLY A 100 -1.76 0.85 -2.64
C GLY A 100 -3.27 0.77 -2.71
N ILE A 101 -3.83 1.16 -3.86
CA ILE A 101 -5.28 1.08 -4.11
C ILE A 101 -5.77 -0.37 -4.15
N LEU A 102 -4.89 -1.34 -4.44
CA LEU A 102 -5.17 -2.76 -4.58
C LEU A 102 -4.41 -3.62 -3.55
N ALA A 103 -4.06 -3.04 -2.39
CA ALA A 103 -3.19 -3.68 -1.40
C ALA A 103 -3.76 -4.99 -0.81
N PHE A 104 -5.07 -5.22 -0.89
CA PHE A 104 -5.75 -6.41 -0.35
C PHE A 104 -6.39 -7.28 -1.44
N THR A 105 -6.03 -7.09 -2.71
CA THR A 105 -6.65 -7.81 -3.82
C THR A 105 -6.09 -9.23 -3.97
N ASP A 106 -4.77 -9.41 -3.79
CA ASP A 106 -4.12 -10.72 -3.91
C ASP A 106 -4.15 -11.46 -2.56
N LEU A 107 -4.71 -12.67 -2.57
CA LEU A 107 -4.88 -13.48 -1.36
C LEU A 107 -3.55 -13.88 -0.71
N ARG A 108 -2.49 -14.03 -1.49
CA ARG A 108 -1.14 -14.37 -1.01
C ARG A 108 -0.57 -13.19 -0.20
N ILE A 109 -0.76 -11.97 -0.71
CA ILE A 109 -0.36 -10.74 0.00
C ILE A 109 -1.22 -10.59 1.26
N LEU A 110 -2.54 -10.74 1.13
CA LEU A 110 -3.48 -10.63 2.23
C LEU A 110 -3.10 -11.56 3.40
N GLY A 111 -2.66 -12.79 3.10
CA GLY A 111 -2.18 -13.76 4.09
C GLY A 111 -0.85 -13.38 4.77
N MET A 112 -0.11 -12.41 4.22
CA MET A 112 1.14 -11.93 4.79
C MET A 112 0.98 -10.66 5.64
N LEU A 113 -0.18 -9.99 5.57
CA LEU A 113 -0.44 -8.76 6.32
C LEU A 113 -0.80 -9.07 7.77
N ASP A 114 -0.16 -8.38 8.69
CA ASP A 114 -0.42 -8.47 10.13
C ASP A 114 -1.52 -7.49 10.58
N LEU A 115 -1.72 -6.40 9.82
CA LEU A 115 -2.78 -5.41 10.04
C LEU A 115 -3.24 -4.84 8.70
N LYS A 116 -4.56 -4.73 8.50
CA LYS A 116 -5.20 -4.20 7.29
C LYS A 116 -5.97 -2.94 7.61
N ILE A 117 -5.56 -1.82 7.02
CA ILE A 117 -6.14 -0.49 7.23
C ILE A 117 -6.77 0.00 5.93
N PHE A 118 -8.02 0.40 5.98
CA PHE A 118 -8.68 1.07 4.85
C PHE A 118 -8.84 2.55 5.15
N VAL A 119 -8.27 3.40 4.28
CA VAL A 119 -8.40 4.87 4.40
C VAL A 119 -9.56 5.34 3.55
N GLU A 120 -10.58 5.85 4.21
CA GLU A 120 -11.85 6.26 3.61
C GLU A 120 -11.94 7.80 3.47
N ALA A 121 -12.42 8.23 2.33
CA ALA A 121 -12.84 9.61 2.08
C ALA A 121 -13.93 9.61 1.00
N ASP A 122 -14.81 10.61 1.02
CA ASP A 122 -15.84 10.77 0.03
C ASP A 122 -15.26 10.92 -1.38
N MET A 123 -15.97 10.41 -2.39
CA MET A 123 -15.43 10.31 -3.75
C MET A 123 -15.22 11.69 -4.40
N ASP A 124 -16.01 12.69 -4.04
CA ASP A 124 -15.83 14.09 -4.48
C ASP A 124 -14.58 14.70 -3.86
N VAL A 125 -14.29 14.44 -2.57
CA VAL A 125 -13.05 14.83 -1.90
C VAL A 125 -11.85 14.13 -2.55
N CYS A 126 -11.97 12.83 -2.84
CA CYS A 126 -10.94 12.07 -3.55
C CYS A 126 -10.63 12.67 -4.92
N LEU A 127 -11.68 13.02 -5.69
CA LEU A 127 -11.53 13.65 -7.01
C LEU A 127 -10.86 15.01 -6.90
N GLY A 128 -11.32 15.87 -5.99
CA GLY A 128 -10.74 17.19 -5.77
C GLY A 128 -9.24 17.13 -5.42
N ARG A 129 -8.86 16.25 -4.49
CA ARG A 129 -7.47 16.02 -4.11
C ARG A 129 -6.63 15.45 -5.27
N ARG A 130 -7.20 14.54 -6.08
CA ARG A 130 -6.53 13.99 -7.26
C ARG A 130 -6.30 15.07 -8.32
N ILE A 131 -7.29 15.92 -8.59
CA ILE A 131 -7.14 17.05 -9.54
C ILE A 131 -6.00 17.96 -9.08
N ALA A 132 -6.02 18.41 -7.84
CA ALA A 132 -4.99 19.28 -7.29
C ALA A 132 -3.59 18.68 -7.44
N ARG A 133 -3.39 17.43 -7.00
CA ARG A 133 -2.12 16.73 -7.10
C ARG A 133 -1.68 16.53 -8.54
N ASP A 134 -2.53 15.98 -9.41
CA ASP A 134 -2.15 15.57 -10.76
C ASP A 134 -1.87 16.79 -11.66
N VAL A 135 -2.52 17.92 -11.42
CA VAL A 135 -2.24 19.19 -12.11
C VAL A 135 -0.94 19.81 -11.60
N GLN A 136 -0.77 19.91 -10.27
CA GLN A 136 0.40 20.61 -9.70
C GLN A 136 1.70 19.80 -9.80
N GLU A 137 1.64 18.49 -9.55
CA GLU A 137 2.82 17.64 -9.40
C GLU A 137 3.14 16.82 -10.66
N ARG A 138 2.13 16.53 -11.50
CA ARG A 138 2.26 15.61 -12.64
C ARG A 138 2.04 16.28 -13.99
N GLY A 139 1.79 17.59 -14.02
CA GLY A 139 1.62 18.38 -15.23
C GLY A 139 0.41 17.98 -16.09
N ARG A 140 -0.61 17.35 -15.50
CA ARG A 140 -1.82 16.93 -16.21
C ARG A 140 -2.81 18.08 -16.35
N THR A 141 -3.67 18.01 -17.39
CA THR A 141 -4.80 18.92 -17.50
C THR A 141 -5.99 18.40 -16.68
N ILE A 142 -6.83 19.32 -16.20
CA ILE A 142 -8.07 18.97 -15.47
C ILE A 142 -8.95 18.04 -16.32
N GLU A 143 -9.08 18.32 -17.60
CA GLU A 143 -9.85 17.52 -18.53
C GLU A 143 -9.33 16.07 -18.60
N SER A 144 -8.02 15.88 -18.71
CA SER A 144 -7.38 14.55 -18.70
C SER A 144 -7.66 13.80 -17.41
N VAL A 145 -7.58 14.48 -16.25
CA VAL A 145 -7.86 13.87 -14.94
C VAL A 145 -9.32 13.45 -14.84
N LEU A 146 -10.27 14.30 -15.27
CA LEU A 146 -11.70 13.99 -15.26
C LEU A 146 -12.03 12.82 -16.20
N LYS A 147 -11.47 12.82 -17.42
CA LYS A 147 -11.65 11.71 -18.37
C LYS A 147 -11.22 10.39 -17.77
N GLN A 148 -10.03 10.32 -17.15
CA GLN A 148 -9.53 9.13 -16.49
C GLN A 148 -10.38 8.73 -15.27
N TRP A 149 -10.83 9.70 -14.49
CA TRP A 149 -11.65 9.45 -13.30
C TRP A 149 -12.94 8.71 -13.65
N PHE A 150 -13.68 9.21 -14.62
CA PHE A 150 -14.96 8.60 -15.01
C PHE A 150 -14.78 7.33 -15.84
N LYS A 151 -13.73 7.25 -16.66
CA LYS A 151 -13.49 6.08 -17.52
C LYS A 151 -12.96 4.88 -16.74
N PHE A 152 -12.04 5.10 -15.81
CA PHE A 152 -11.28 4.03 -15.14
C PHE A 152 -11.42 4.06 -13.61
N VAL A 153 -11.04 5.17 -12.95
CA VAL A 153 -10.90 5.21 -11.49
C VAL A 153 -12.19 4.88 -10.76
N LYS A 154 -13.29 5.52 -11.13
CA LYS A 154 -14.60 5.33 -10.47
C LYS A 154 -15.15 3.92 -10.68
N PRO A 155 -15.16 3.33 -11.88
CA PRO A 155 -15.56 1.94 -12.08
C PRO A 155 -14.67 0.95 -11.34
N SER A 156 -13.34 1.13 -11.40
CA SER A 156 -12.38 0.26 -10.72
C SER A 156 -12.45 0.38 -9.20
N TYR A 157 -12.77 1.57 -8.68
CA TYR A 157 -13.06 1.74 -7.26
C TYR A 157 -14.17 0.82 -6.78
N SER A 158 -15.34 0.86 -7.41
CA SER A 158 -16.48 0.03 -7.00
C SER A 158 -16.22 -1.47 -7.18
N ARG A 159 -15.43 -1.83 -8.19
CA ARG A 159 -15.14 -3.24 -8.50
C ARG A 159 -14.04 -3.84 -7.65
N TYR A 160 -12.98 -3.11 -7.38
CA TYR A 160 -11.76 -3.66 -6.80
C TYR A 160 -11.33 -3.00 -5.48
N VAL A 161 -11.59 -1.69 -5.31
CA VAL A 161 -11.09 -0.96 -4.14
C VAL A 161 -12.08 -1.01 -2.98
N GLU A 162 -13.34 -0.67 -3.23
CA GLU A 162 -14.39 -0.64 -2.21
C GLU A 162 -14.59 -1.99 -1.48
N PRO A 163 -14.55 -3.16 -2.15
CA PRO A 163 -14.67 -4.45 -1.46
C PRO A 163 -13.59 -4.69 -0.41
N GLN A 164 -12.39 -4.10 -0.56
CA GLN A 164 -11.30 -4.22 0.41
C GLN A 164 -11.65 -3.62 1.77
N ARG A 165 -12.60 -2.70 1.82
CA ARG A 165 -13.11 -2.12 3.06
C ARG A 165 -13.70 -3.18 4.00
N GLN A 166 -14.38 -4.18 3.44
CA GLN A 166 -15.07 -5.22 4.22
C GLN A 166 -14.10 -6.19 4.89
N ILE A 167 -12.91 -6.37 4.33
CA ILE A 167 -11.89 -7.29 4.84
C ILE A 167 -10.80 -6.57 5.65
N SER A 168 -10.97 -5.28 5.88
CA SER A 168 -10.05 -4.47 6.67
C SER A 168 -10.29 -4.63 8.16
N ASP A 169 -9.22 -4.63 8.94
CA ASP A 169 -9.31 -4.70 10.41
C ASP A 169 -9.68 -3.33 11.00
N ILE A 170 -9.25 -2.23 10.34
CA ILE A 170 -9.49 -0.86 10.77
C ILE A 170 -9.86 0.01 9.57
N ILE A 171 -10.87 0.87 9.74
CA ILE A 171 -11.22 1.91 8.77
C ILE A 171 -10.85 3.27 9.37
N ILE A 172 -10.07 4.08 8.63
CA ILE A 172 -9.71 5.45 9.01
C ILE A 172 -10.47 6.42 8.10
N PRO A 173 -11.60 6.97 8.54
CA PRO A 173 -12.29 8.03 7.81
C PRO A 173 -11.53 9.35 7.91
N ARG A 174 -11.67 10.21 6.90
CA ARG A 174 -11.06 11.55 6.79
C ARG A 174 -9.52 11.55 6.68
N GLY A 175 -8.90 10.40 6.50
CA GLY A 175 -7.44 10.29 6.31
C GLY A 175 -6.63 10.89 7.46
N ILE A 176 -5.65 11.75 7.13
CA ILE A 176 -4.69 12.34 8.09
C ILE A 176 -5.34 13.26 9.15
N GLU A 177 -6.55 13.74 8.91
CA GLU A 177 -7.28 14.58 9.87
C GLU A 177 -7.76 13.78 11.09
N ASN A 178 -7.89 12.46 10.95
CA ASN A 178 -8.29 11.57 12.04
C ASN A 178 -7.09 11.17 12.91
N LYS A 179 -6.53 12.13 13.63
CA LYS A 179 -5.37 11.91 14.51
C LYS A 179 -5.62 10.82 15.55
N THR A 180 -6.83 10.75 16.10
CA THR A 180 -7.19 9.74 17.10
C THR A 180 -7.05 8.33 16.55
N ALA A 181 -7.58 8.06 15.35
CA ALA A 181 -7.45 6.74 14.73
C ALA A 181 -5.99 6.41 14.41
N ILE A 182 -5.21 7.36 13.92
CA ILE A 182 -3.79 7.18 13.65
C ILE A 182 -3.03 6.84 14.94
N ASP A 183 -3.27 7.58 16.03
CA ASP A 183 -2.64 7.32 17.33
C ASP A 183 -2.98 5.94 17.89
N MET A 184 -4.22 5.48 17.71
CA MET A 184 -4.64 4.14 18.11
C MET A 184 -3.88 3.06 17.32
N VAL A 185 -3.75 3.23 16.01
CA VAL A 185 -2.98 2.33 15.15
C VAL A 185 -1.52 2.31 15.56
N VAL A 186 -0.89 3.45 15.75
CA VAL A 186 0.52 3.55 16.19
C VAL A 186 0.74 2.81 17.51
N LYS A 187 -0.13 3.02 18.51
CA LYS A 187 -0.06 2.32 19.79
C LYS A 187 -0.24 0.82 19.66
N HIS A 188 -1.13 0.37 18.77
CA HIS A 188 -1.32 -1.05 18.48
C HIS A 188 -0.06 -1.67 17.90
N ILE A 189 0.55 -1.03 16.89
CA ILE A 189 1.80 -1.50 16.28
C ILE A 189 2.93 -1.58 17.30
N GLN A 190 3.11 -0.53 18.11
CA GLN A 190 4.14 -0.49 19.15
C GLN A 190 3.99 -1.64 20.15
N ARG A 191 2.76 -1.93 20.59
CA ARG A 191 2.47 -3.06 21.49
C ARG A 191 2.80 -4.41 20.85
N ALA A 192 2.39 -4.61 19.58
CA ALA A 192 2.67 -5.85 18.84
C ALA A 192 4.18 -6.09 18.71
N LEU A 193 4.96 -5.06 18.40
CA LEU A 193 6.42 -5.16 18.32
C LEU A 193 7.07 -5.51 19.67
N THR A 194 6.58 -4.93 20.77
CA THR A 194 7.06 -5.23 22.12
C THR A 194 6.79 -6.68 22.51
N GLN A 195 5.61 -7.21 22.17
CA GLN A 195 5.26 -8.62 22.45
C GLN A 195 6.14 -9.59 21.68
N VAL A 196 6.44 -9.32 20.40
CA VAL A 196 7.35 -10.13 19.58
C VAL A 196 8.76 -10.14 20.18
N ALA A 197 9.25 -9.01 20.68
CA ALA A 197 10.56 -8.90 21.32
C ALA A 197 10.67 -9.68 22.64
N GLN A 198 9.57 -9.78 23.39
CA GLN A 198 9.52 -10.51 24.68
C GLN A 198 9.33 -12.03 24.52
N HIS A 199 8.75 -12.49 23.39
CA HIS A 199 8.55 -13.90 23.10
C HIS A 199 9.13 -14.24 21.71
N PRO A 200 10.44 -14.40 21.57
CA PRO A 200 11.02 -14.83 20.30
C PRO A 200 10.54 -16.26 20.00
N ILE A 201 9.60 -16.37 19.05
CA ILE A 201 8.95 -17.64 18.69
C ILE A 201 9.96 -18.49 17.92
N SER A 202 10.46 -19.54 18.57
CA SER A 202 11.08 -20.67 17.90
C SER A 202 9.98 -21.46 17.17
N GLY A 203 9.81 -21.24 15.83
CA GLY A 203 8.97 -22.14 15.04
C GLY A 203 8.11 -21.57 13.88
N GLN A 204 8.06 -20.28 13.62
CA GLN A 204 7.17 -19.70 12.58
C GLN A 204 7.50 -20.09 11.12
N ASN A 205 8.68 -20.64 10.85
CA ASN A 205 9.06 -21.01 9.46
C ASN A 205 8.29 -22.23 8.91
N ALA A 206 7.66 -23.05 9.75
CA ALA A 206 6.93 -24.24 9.31
C ALA A 206 5.48 -23.91 8.87
N ASP A 207 4.86 -22.92 9.50
CA ASP A 207 3.45 -22.57 9.27
C ASP A 207 3.29 -21.71 8.00
N LEU A 208 4.29 -20.87 7.68
CA LEU A 208 4.32 -20.09 6.44
C LEU A 208 4.40 -21.00 5.20
N ARG A 209 5.19 -22.06 5.27
CA ARG A 209 5.30 -23.05 4.18
C ARG A 209 4.00 -23.81 3.92
N ARG A 210 3.20 -24.06 4.96
CA ARG A 210 1.89 -24.73 4.82
C ARG A 210 0.81 -23.85 4.20
N ARG A 211 0.82 -22.53 4.47
CA ARG A 211 -0.19 -21.59 3.95
C ARG A 211 0.00 -21.22 2.47
N LEU A 212 1.19 -21.44 1.91
CA LEU A 212 1.52 -21.09 0.52
C LEU A 212 1.51 -22.31 -0.43
N SER A 213 1.21 -23.52 0.09
CA SER A 213 1.13 -24.76 -0.70
C SER A 213 -0.31 -25.20 -0.99
N HIS A 214 -1.29 -24.34 -0.74
CA HIS A 214 -2.70 -24.48 -1.10
C HIS A 214 -3.17 -23.21 -1.80
#